data_39fca69d106179918fe941de1e72a6c1
#
_entry.id   39fca69d106179918fe941de1e72a6c1
#
_cell.length_a   1.000
_cell.length_b   1.000
_cell.length_c   1.000
_cell.angle_alpha   90.00
_cell.angle_beta   90.00
_cell.angle_gamma   90.00
#
_symmetry.space_group_name_H-M   'P 1'
#
loop_
_entity.id
_entity.type
_entity.pdbx_description
1 polymer ?
#
loop_
_entity_poly.entity_id
_entity_poly.type
_entity_poly.pdbx_seq_one_letter_code
_entity_poly.pdbx_strand_id
1 'polypeptide(L)'
;MDYKELCQQDITLRDYQQKAKEEIFSRWSIVDNILYQMPTGTGKTRLFTSIIRDISLWGLRHSIFVRILIIAHRSELIEQSSNCLSRYRIDHGVLAGTMKEMRDLRKPIQVASIQTITHPANRRLIEDLKFDFIIIDEAHHAIARSYKQLWKFCPDAKKLGVTASPWRMNNCGFTGLFDAYIPSMNIKEFIEKGWLASYQYYSIPIDSKVIQSINAIKEYDPEGDFRRKALIDVIDTSKIRAQLFDSYAKIAYGKKGIIYSISRAHSEHICEQFRCHNVKIENIDSKTPADCRNKTIQAFKRGEIDIIVNVDIFSEGFDCPDIEFIQLARPTKSLVKYVQQVGRGLRKNGTKQCIILDNVGMYSRFGLPDEERDWESYFYGRECDAKLQSSGIRQKQDTYDVKVDICEGKEEMILIQDTFNTALSLSTTETSEGRIEDFLSEKVGHTIINNCIVSSKPFCSGKYIIEEEQNGFYIVNVRSQKRMLLVKE
;
A
#
# COMPACT_ATOMS: atom_id res chain seq x y z
N MET A 1 25.40 -16.41 17.76
CA MET A 1 24.51 -16.95 16.75
C MET A 1 25.14 -16.69 15.40
N ASP A 2 25.48 -17.73 14.64
CA ASP A 2 25.97 -17.53 13.26
C ASP A 2 24.76 -17.29 12.35
N TYR A 3 24.53 -16.05 11.97
CA TYR A 3 23.39 -15.66 11.13
C TYR A 3 23.45 -16.24 9.71
N LYS A 4 24.61 -16.74 9.25
CA LYS A 4 24.74 -17.42 7.95
C LYS A 4 23.97 -18.75 7.93
N GLU A 5 23.82 -19.41 9.07
CA GLU A 5 23.05 -20.66 9.17
C GLU A 5 21.53 -20.44 9.09
N LEU A 6 21.05 -19.22 9.35
CA LEU A 6 19.62 -18.90 9.38
C LEU A 6 19.00 -18.69 7.99
N CYS A 7 19.78 -18.61 6.93
CA CYS A 7 19.31 -18.37 5.57
C CYS A 7 18.77 -19.60 4.84
N GLN A 8 18.37 -20.67 5.53
CA GLN A 8 17.85 -21.88 4.89
C GLN A 8 16.37 -21.73 4.50
N GLN A 9 16.05 -22.09 3.24
CA GLN A 9 14.75 -21.85 2.62
C GLN A 9 13.73 -22.95 2.94
N ASP A 10 12.82 -22.69 3.89
CA ASP A 10 11.61 -23.51 4.07
C ASP A 10 10.33 -22.80 3.59
N ILE A 11 10.36 -21.48 3.40
CA ILE A 11 9.28 -20.67 2.84
C ILE A 11 9.80 -20.04 1.56
N THR A 12 9.18 -20.37 0.42
CA THR A 12 9.55 -19.78 -0.87
C THR A 12 9.37 -18.28 -0.82
N LEU A 13 10.45 -17.54 -0.87
CA LEU A 13 10.47 -16.08 -0.97
C LEU A 13 10.69 -15.64 -2.42
N ARG A 14 10.23 -14.46 -2.74
CA ARG A 14 10.63 -13.78 -3.97
C ARG A 14 12.06 -13.25 -3.82
N ASP A 15 12.76 -13.04 -4.92
CA ASP A 15 14.18 -12.62 -4.89
C ASP A 15 14.45 -11.41 -4.01
N TYR A 16 13.61 -10.39 -4.09
CA TYR A 16 13.75 -9.19 -3.26
C TYR A 16 13.49 -9.45 -1.76
N GLN A 17 12.60 -10.40 -1.44
CA GLN A 17 12.35 -10.81 -0.05
C GLN A 17 13.51 -11.63 0.51
N GLN A 18 14.11 -12.48 -0.33
CA GLN A 18 15.30 -13.23 0.03
C GLN A 18 16.48 -12.31 0.32
N LYS A 19 16.76 -11.35 -0.58
CA LYS A 19 17.80 -10.32 -0.37
C LYS A 19 17.57 -9.52 0.91
N ALA A 20 16.30 -9.11 1.16
CA ALA A 20 15.92 -8.40 2.37
C ALA A 20 16.20 -9.23 3.64
N LYS A 21 15.87 -10.52 3.62
CA LYS A 21 16.12 -11.44 4.73
C LYS A 21 17.62 -11.56 5.01
N GLU A 22 18.44 -11.75 3.99
CA GLU A 22 19.89 -11.84 4.09
C GLU A 22 20.49 -10.56 4.67
N GLU A 23 20.04 -9.40 4.22
CA GLU A 23 20.51 -8.12 4.72
C GLU A 23 20.10 -7.90 6.18
N ILE A 24 18.88 -8.25 6.58
CA ILE A 24 18.41 -8.15 7.97
C ILE A 24 19.30 -9.02 8.88
N PHE A 25 19.59 -10.26 8.51
CA PHE A 25 20.46 -11.11 9.30
C PHE A 25 21.89 -10.59 9.34
N SER A 26 22.43 -10.09 8.23
CA SER A 26 23.73 -9.45 8.18
C SER A 26 23.82 -8.25 9.11
N ARG A 27 22.80 -7.38 9.12
CA ARG A 27 22.75 -6.20 9.99
C ARG A 27 22.60 -6.56 11.46
N TRP A 28 21.83 -7.62 11.79
CA TRP A 28 21.70 -8.10 13.17
C TRP A 28 23.00 -8.64 13.79
N SER A 29 24.04 -8.91 12.97
CA SER A 29 25.38 -9.22 13.51
C SER A 29 26.10 -7.97 14.07
N ILE A 30 25.64 -6.77 13.71
CA ILE A 30 26.29 -5.49 14.05
C ILE A 30 25.41 -4.68 15.02
N VAL A 31 24.10 -4.65 14.81
CA VAL A 31 23.15 -3.85 15.58
C VAL A 31 21.97 -4.70 16.07
N ASP A 32 21.25 -4.24 17.07
CA ASP A 32 20.14 -5.00 17.66
C ASP A 32 18.76 -4.60 17.15
N ASN A 33 18.58 -3.34 16.78
CA ASN A 33 17.27 -2.79 16.44
C ASN A 33 17.26 -2.27 14.99
N ILE A 34 16.52 -2.92 14.11
CA ILE A 34 16.47 -2.62 12.68
C ILE A 34 15.05 -2.16 12.29
N LEU A 35 14.96 -1.10 11.52
CA LEU A 35 13.73 -0.71 10.83
C LEU A 35 13.87 -1.05 9.34
N TYR A 36 13.02 -1.97 8.86
CA TYR A 36 12.96 -2.35 7.46
C TYR A 36 11.74 -1.71 6.78
N GLN A 37 11.98 -0.95 5.72
CA GLN A 37 10.91 -0.33 4.93
C GLN A 37 10.58 -1.21 3.71
N MET A 38 9.29 -1.45 3.49
CA MET A 38 8.81 -2.23 2.35
C MET A 38 7.36 -1.85 2.02
N PRO A 39 7.02 -1.48 0.78
CA PRO A 39 5.70 -1.00 0.40
C PRO A 39 4.56 -1.94 0.77
N THR A 40 3.35 -1.40 0.87
CA THR A 40 2.14 -2.20 1.11
C THR A 40 1.90 -3.15 -0.09
N GLY A 41 1.49 -4.39 0.20
CA GLY A 41 1.18 -5.37 -0.86
C GLY A 41 2.35 -6.21 -1.34
N THR A 42 3.59 -5.91 -0.90
CA THR A 42 4.79 -6.64 -1.33
C THR A 42 5.15 -7.85 -0.46
N GLY A 43 4.38 -8.13 0.60
CA GLY A 43 4.48 -9.36 1.39
C GLY A 43 5.37 -9.28 2.63
N LYS A 44 5.33 -8.16 3.38
CA LYS A 44 5.99 -7.98 4.68
C LYS A 44 5.78 -9.15 5.64
N THR A 45 4.51 -9.57 5.81
CA THR A 45 4.14 -10.68 6.71
C THR A 45 4.81 -12.00 6.31
N ARG A 46 4.90 -12.29 5.00
CA ARG A 46 5.60 -13.49 4.51
C ARG A 46 7.10 -13.44 4.78
N LEU A 47 7.72 -12.28 4.61
CA LEU A 47 9.13 -12.07 4.90
C LEU A 47 9.44 -12.35 6.37
N PHE A 48 8.76 -11.67 7.29
CA PHE A 48 9.06 -11.88 8.71
C PHE A 48 8.63 -13.29 9.21
N THR A 49 7.60 -13.91 8.63
CA THR A 49 7.27 -15.32 8.93
C THR A 49 8.41 -16.26 8.52
N SER A 50 9.06 -16.02 7.38
CA SER A 50 10.25 -16.77 6.97
C SER A 50 11.42 -16.57 7.95
N ILE A 51 11.66 -15.33 8.39
CA ILE A 51 12.68 -15.02 9.40
C ILE A 51 12.40 -15.78 10.71
N ILE A 52 11.17 -15.74 11.20
CA ILE A 52 10.75 -16.46 12.42
C ILE A 52 11.03 -17.97 12.28
N ARG A 53 10.68 -18.55 11.15
CA ARG A 53 10.89 -19.97 10.88
C ARG A 53 12.37 -20.34 10.91
N ASP A 54 13.21 -19.55 10.25
CA ASP A 54 14.65 -19.80 10.22
C ASP A 54 15.25 -19.71 11.63
N ILE A 55 14.89 -18.68 12.42
CA ILE A 55 15.31 -18.54 13.81
C ILE A 55 14.87 -19.73 14.65
N SER A 56 13.62 -20.17 14.50
CA SER A 56 13.08 -21.31 15.25
C SER A 56 13.80 -22.62 14.89
N LEU A 57 14.02 -22.87 13.61
CA LEU A 57 14.76 -24.05 13.13
C LEU A 57 16.21 -24.05 13.61
N TRP A 58 16.86 -22.87 13.60
CA TRP A 58 18.20 -22.72 14.14
C TRP A 58 18.24 -23.08 15.63
N GLY A 59 17.30 -22.54 16.43
CA GLY A 59 17.20 -22.87 17.85
C GLY A 59 17.03 -24.37 18.10
N LEU A 60 16.15 -25.04 17.33
CA LEU A 60 15.95 -26.49 17.41
C LEU A 60 17.22 -27.29 17.09
N ARG A 61 17.96 -26.93 16.03
CA ARG A 61 19.19 -27.61 15.64
C ARG A 61 20.30 -27.49 16.67
N HIS A 62 20.35 -26.38 17.39
CA HIS A 62 21.37 -26.11 18.41
C HIS A 62 20.90 -26.42 19.83
N SER A 63 19.70 -26.98 20.00
CA SER A 63 19.09 -27.25 21.32
C SER A 63 18.98 -25.97 22.19
N ILE A 64 18.76 -24.82 21.53
CA ILE A 64 18.56 -23.52 22.18
C ILE A 64 17.07 -23.17 22.14
N PHE A 65 16.49 -22.88 23.30
CA PHE A 65 15.10 -22.44 23.38
C PHE A 65 15.03 -20.95 23.07
N VAL A 66 14.51 -20.61 21.89
CA VAL A 66 14.39 -19.22 21.40
C VAL A 66 12.96 -18.74 21.51
N ARG A 67 12.74 -17.59 22.13
CA ARG A 67 11.43 -16.95 22.25
C ARG A 67 11.30 -15.76 21.30
N ILE A 68 10.19 -15.74 20.53
CA ILE A 68 9.92 -14.71 19.54
C ILE A 68 8.57 -14.06 19.83
N LEU A 69 8.54 -12.74 19.81
CA LEU A 69 7.32 -11.93 19.96
C LEU A 69 7.02 -11.17 18.68
N ILE A 70 5.80 -11.31 18.17
CA ILE A 70 5.28 -10.52 17.07
C ILE A 70 4.27 -9.53 17.64
N ILE A 71 4.44 -8.26 17.34
CA ILE A 71 3.58 -7.19 17.87
C ILE A 71 2.88 -6.45 16.76
N ALA A 72 1.58 -6.27 16.93
CA ALA A 72 0.78 -5.39 16.13
C ALA A 72 -0.15 -4.53 17.02
N HIS A 73 -0.67 -3.45 16.49
CA HIS A 73 -1.55 -2.54 17.25
C HIS A 73 -3.05 -2.76 16.95
N ARG A 74 -3.39 -3.50 15.90
CA ARG A 74 -4.77 -3.81 15.49
C ARG A 74 -5.03 -5.31 15.49
N SER A 75 -6.28 -5.68 15.79
CA SER A 75 -6.76 -7.07 15.79
C SER A 75 -6.60 -7.75 14.43
N GLU A 76 -6.87 -7.04 13.36
CA GLU A 76 -6.78 -7.54 11.98
C GLU A 76 -5.33 -7.93 11.61
N LEU A 77 -4.33 -7.16 12.08
CA LEU A 77 -2.91 -7.48 11.87
C LEU A 77 -2.46 -8.67 12.72
N ILE A 78 -2.99 -8.80 13.94
CA ILE A 78 -2.74 -9.96 14.82
C ILE A 78 -3.28 -11.23 14.16
N GLU A 79 -4.53 -11.18 13.69
CA GLU A 79 -5.17 -12.28 12.99
C GLU A 79 -4.42 -12.63 11.70
N GLN A 80 -4.02 -11.64 10.90
CA GLN A 80 -3.24 -11.85 9.68
C GLN A 80 -1.90 -12.54 9.98
N SER A 81 -1.18 -12.09 11.01
CA SER A 81 0.09 -12.68 11.42
C SER A 81 -0.08 -14.11 11.91
N SER A 82 -1.09 -14.35 12.77
CA SER A 82 -1.42 -15.69 13.29
C SER A 82 -1.82 -16.64 12.16
N ASN A 83 -2.68 -16.22 11.23
CA ASN A 83 -3.08 -17.00 10.05
C ASN A 83 -1.90 -17.32 9.14
N CYS A 84 -0.96 -16.38 8.99
CA CYS A 84 0.24 -16.60 8.20
C CYS A 84 1.15 -17.66 8.85
N LEU A 85 1.37 -17.59 10.16
CA LEU A 85 2.13 -18.60 10.91
C LEU A 85 1.47 -19.98 10.81
N SER A 86 0.14 -20.06 11.02
CA SER A 86 -0.63 -21.30 10.91
C SER A 86 -0.54 -21.94 9.52
N ARG A 87 -0.60 -21.13 8.45
CA ARG A 87 -0.44 -21.58 7.05
C ARG A 87 0.90 -22.29 6.84
N TYR A 88 1.95 -21.81 7.47
CA TYR A 88 3.29 -22.39 7.39
C TYR A 88 3.57 -23.40 8.52
N ARG A 89 2.53 -23.81 9.26
CA ARG A 89 2.61 -24.80 10.36
C ARG A 89 3.60 -24.39 11.46
N ILE A 90 3.71 -23.09 11.72
CA ILE A 90 4.51 -22.54 12.80
C ILE A 90 3.62 -22.45 14.05
N ASP A 91 3.94 -23.25 15.07
CA ASP A 91 3.18 -23.32 16.30
C ASP A 91 3.40 -22.06 17.15
N HIS A 92 2.30 -21.41 17.58
CA HIS A 92 2.35 -20.14 18.28
C HIS A 92 1.17 -19.94 19.22
N GLY A 93 1.33 -19.04 20.20
CA GLY A 93 0.26 -18.53 21.04
C GLY A 93 -0.15 -17.11 20.67
N VAL A 94 -1.32 -16.68 21.13
CA VAL A 94 -1.82 -15.31 20.89
C VAL A 94 -2.11 -14.61 22.21
N LEU A 95 -1.55 -13.43 22.40
CA LEU A 95 -1.74 -12.54 23.55
C LEU A 95 -2.54 -11.29 23.14
N ALA A 96 -3.81 -11.50 22.82
CA ALA A 96 -4.75 -10.44 22.45
C ALA A 96 -6.13 -10.70 23.03
N GLY A 97 -6.85 -9.65 23.35
CA GLY A 97 -8.21 -9.77 23.90
C GLY A 97 -9.24 -10.38 22.96
N THR A 98 -8.96 -10.35 21.65
CA THR A 98 -9.86 -10.82 20.58
C THR A 98 -9.71 -12.30 20.22
N MET A 99 -8.63 -12.97 20.65
CA MET A 99 -8.33 -14.37 20.33
C MET A 99 -7.92 -15.11 21.59
N LYS A 100 -8.77 -15.09 22.61
CA LYS A 100 -8.46 -15.65 23.94
C LYS A 100 -8.28 -17.17 23.92
N GLU A 101 -8.94 -17.85 23.00
CA GLU A 101 -8.87 -19.31 22.80
C GLU A 101 -7.49 -19.79 22.34
N MET A 102 -6.70 -18.92 21.69
CA MET A 102 -5.34 -19.24 21.26
C MET A 102 -4.26 -18.84 22.28
N ARG A 103 -4.65 -18.47 23.50
CA ARG A 103 -3.71 -18.08 24.54
C ARG A 103 -2.98 -19.29 25.11
N ASP A 104 -1.73 -19.47 24.73
CA ASP A 104 -0.83 -20.46 25.31
C ASP A 104 0.60 -19.87 25.46
N LEU A 105 0.95 -19.53 26.69
CA LEU A 105 2.25 -18.94 27.06
C LEU A 105 3.43 -19.91 26.97
N ARG A 106 3.17 -21.23 26.89
CA ARG A 106 4.22 -22.26 26.74
C ARG A 106 4.82 -22.24 25.34
N LYS A 107 4.08 -21.72 24.33
CA LYS A 107 4.55 -21.62 22.97
C LYS A 107 5.71 -20.63 22.89
N PRO A 108 6.80 -20.97 22.18
CA PRO A 108 7.96 -20.10 22.05
C PRO A 108 7.67 -18.86 21.20
N ILE A 109 6.72 -18.93 20.30
CA ILE A 109 6.32 -17.80 19.44
C ILE A 109 5.00 -17.26 19.95
N GLN A 110 4.94 -15.95 20.17
CA GLN A 110 3.75 -15.26 20.64
C GLN A 110 3.36 -14.14 19.65
N VAL A 111 2.11 -14.07 19.26
CA VAL A 111 1.54 -12.92 18.53
C VAL A 111 0.74 -12.09 19.52
N ALA A 112 1.02 -10.81 19.63
CA ALA A 112 0.45 -10.00 20.68
C ALA A 112 0.00 -8.60 20.22
N SER A 113 -1.02 -8.06 20.91
CA SER A 113 -1.30 -6.64 20.79
C SER A 113 -0.37 -5.83 21.70
N ILE A 114 0.10 -4.68 21.21
CA ILE A 114 0.93 -3.78 22.02
C ILE A 114 0.21 -3.37 23.31
N GLN A 115 -1.11 -3.19 23.26
CA GLN A 115 -1.93 -2.83 24.43
C GLN A 115 -1.89 -3.93 25.50
N THR A 116 -1.96 -5.19 25.08
CA THR A 116 -1.87 -6.33 26.02
C THR A 116 -0.47 -6.43 26.64
N ILE A 117 0.58 -6.29 25.83
CA ILE A 117 1.97 -6.40 26.28
C ILE A 117 2.32 -5.30 27.29
N THR A 118 1.88 -4.08 27.04
CA THR A 118 2.22 -2.93 27.88
C THR A 118 1.22 -2.66 29.01
N HIS A 119 0.20 -3.49 29.13
CA HIS A 119 -0.75 -3.37 30.24
C HIS A 119 -0.03 -3.65 31.60
N PRO A 120 -0.18 -2.80 32.62
CA PRO A 120 0.54 -2.93 33.89
C PRO A 120 0.44 -4.31 34.54
N ALA A 121 -0.73 -4.96 34.44
CA ALA A 121 -0.95 -6.30 35.00
C ALA A 121 -0.12 -7.40 34.31
N ASN A 122 0.34 -7.18 33.07
CA ASN A 122 1.12 -8.17 32.31
C ASN A 122 2.64 -7.92 32.38
N ARG A 123 3.07 -6.85 33.03
CA ARG A 123 4.49 -6.43 33.05
C ARG A 123 5.41 -7.56 33.50
N ARG A 124 5.15 -8.15 34.69
CA ARG A 124 5.97 -9.26 35.24
C ARG A 124 6.00 -10.46 34.30
N LEU A 125 4.85 -10.82 33.74
CA LEU A 125 4.74 -11.91 32.77
C LEU A 125 5.65 -11.68 31.56
N ILE A 126 5.69 -10.46 31.00
CA ILE A 126 6.51 -10.15 29.85
C ILE A 126 8.00 -10.14 30.18
N GLU A 127 8.38 -9.59 31.32
CA GLU A 127 9.76 -9.64 31.84
C GLU A 127 10.24 -11.08 32.09
N ASP A 128 9.36 -11.95 32.61
CA ASP A 128 9.67 -13.37 32.88
C ASP A 128 9.79 -14.20 31.58
N LEU A 129 9.03 -13.86 30.54
CA LEU A 129 9.07 -14.56 29.24
C LEU A 129 10.40 -14.39 28.49
N LYS A 130 11.14 -13.31 28.72
CA LYS A 130 12.49 -13.06 28.16
C LYS A 130 12.57 -13.36 26.67
N PHE A 131 11.93 -12.53 25.85
CA PHE A 131 11.99 -12.68 24.40
C PHE A 131 13.38 -12.37 23.84
N ASP A 132 13.86 -13.23 22.94
CA ASP A 132 15.14 -13.04 22.22
C ASP A 132 14.98 -12.19 20.98
N PHE A 133 13.83 -12.30 20.30
CA PHE A 133 13.50 -11.55 19.10
C PHE A 133 12.11 -10.93 19.19
N ILE A 134 11.99 -9.71 18.70
CA ILE A 134 10.72 -8.99 18.63
C ILE A 134 10.53 -8.45 17.22
N ILE A 135 9.40 -8.80 16.60
CA ILE A 135 9.01 -8.29 15.31
C ILE A 135 7.83 -7.34 15.48
N ILE A 136 7.92 -6.14 14.93
CA ILE A 136 6.91 -5.09 15.06
C ILE A 136 6.35 -4.81 13.68
N ASP A 137 5.10 -5.23 13.45
CA ASP A 137 4.40 -4.90 12.22
C ASP A 137 3.83 -3.48 12.30
N GLU A 138 3.83 -2.77 11.17
CA GLU A 138 3.49 -1.35 11.04
C GLU A 138 4.27 -0.47 12.05
N ALA A 139 5.59 -0.64 12.06
CA ALA A 139 6.50 -0.04 13.03
C ALA A 139 6.55 1.50 13.01
N HIS A 140 5.89 2.17 12.06
CA HIS A 140 5.71 3.62 12.12
C HIS A 140 4.91 4.07 13.36
N HIS A 141 4.16 3.16 14.00
CA HIS A 141 3.52 3.40 15.30
C HIS A 141 4.46 3.23 16.49
N ALA A 142 5.68 2.71 16.31
CA ALA A 142 6.56 2.28 17.41
C ALA A 142 7.01 3.38 18.39
N ILE A 143 6.93 4.67 18.05
CA ILE A 143 7.36 5.76 18.97
C ILE A 143 6.30 6.08 20.05
N ALA A 144 5.10 5.54 20.00
CA ALA A 144 4.13 5.68 21.08
C ALA A 144 4.73 5.21 22.43
N ARG A 145 4.25 5.81 23.52
CA ARG A 145 4.76 5.48 24.88
C ARG A 145 4.77 3.98 25.16
N SER A 146 3.76 3.25 24.67
CA SER A 146 3.65 1.80 24.82
C SER A 146 4.84 1.06 24.21
N TYR A 147 5.29 1.43 23.03
CA TYR A 147 6.45 0.80 22.41
C TYR A 147 7.76 1.13 23.13
N LYS A 148 7.92 2.37 23.62
CA LYS A 148 9.09 2.71 24.46
C LYS A 148 9.18 1.87 25.74
N GLN A 149 8.03 1.46 26.29
CA GLN A 149 7.99 0.52 27.43
C GLN A 149 8.50 -0.86 27.02
N LEU A 150 8.17 -1.34 25.82
CA LEU A 150 8.65 -2.62 25.32
C LEU A 150 10.18 -2.68 25.26
N TRP A 151 10.87 -1.62 24.81
CA TRP A 151 12.33 -1.56 24.84
C TRP A 151 12.89 -1.68 26.26
N LYS A 152 12.18 -1.17 27.24
CA LYS A 152 12.56 -1.30 28.66
C LYS A 152 12.31 -2.68 29.24
N PHE A 153 11.24 -3.36 28.80
CA PHE A 153 10.91 -4.71 29.27
C PHE A 153 11.78 -5.81 28.64
N CYS A 154 12.23 -5.57 27.41
CA CYS A 154 13.03 -6.53 26.64
C CYS A 154 14.29 -5.83 26.08
N PRO A 155 15.22 -5.37 26.93
CA PRO A 155 16.39 -4.60 26.48
C PRO A 155 17.30 -5.41 25.57
N ASP A 156 17.51 -6.69 25.88
CA ASP A 156 18.47 -7.58 25.20
C ASP A 156 17.90 -8.23 23.93
N ALA A 157 16.59 -8.08 23.68
CA ALA A 157 15.96 -8.67 22.50
C ALA A 157 16.37 -7.93 21.21
N LYS A 158 16.69 -8.69 20.17
CA LYS A 158 16.85 -8.12 18.82
C LYS A 158 15.48 -7.75 18.24
N LYS A 159 15.37 -6.55 17.66
CA LYS A 159 14.09 -6.01 17.20
C LYS A 159 14.10 -5.70 15.72
N LEU A 160 13.08 -6.17 15.04
CA LEU A 160 12.81 -5.84 13.63
C LEU A 160 11.48 -5.10 13.53
N GLY A 161 11.54 -3.80 13.24
CA GLY A 161 10.36 -3.06 12.81
C GLY A 161 10.18 -3.20 11.31
N VAL A 162 8.96 -3.53 10.85
CA VAL A 162 8.62 -3.51 9.43
C VAL A 162 7.53 -2.46 9.19
N THR A 163 7.69 -1.64 8.14
CA THR A 163 6.71 -0.59 7.80
C THR A 163 6.71 -0.31 6.30
N ALA A 164 5.59 0.18 5.80
CA ALA A 164 5.52 0.67 4.41
C ALA A 164 6.12 2.08 4.27
N SER A 165 6.00 2.89 5.30
CA SER A 165 6.35 4.31 5.26
C SER A 165 6.89 4.76 6.63
N PRO A 166 8.21 4.90 6.78
CA PRO A 166 8.84 5.41 8.00
C PRO A 166 8.70 6.94 8.06
N TRP A 167 7.46 7.42 8.16
CA TRP A 167 7.13 8.84 8.21
C TRP A 167 6.15 9.15 9.34
N ARG A 168 6.20 10.39 9.83
CA ARG A 168 5.33 10.89 10.89
C ARG A 168 5.02 12.36 10.72
N MET A 169 3.83 12.75 11.14
CA MET A 169 3.37 14.14 11.04
C MET A 169 4.14 15.12 11.92
N ASN A 170 4.74 14.65 13.01
CA ASN A 170 5.54 15.47 13.93
C ASN A 170 7.04 15.50 13.55
N ASN A 171 7.44 14.98 12.41
CA ASN A 171 8.81 14.86 11.91
C ASN A 171 9.81 14.24 12.90
N CYS A 172 9.35 13.54 13.94
CA CYS A 172 10.22 12.80 14.83
C CYS A 172 10.77 11.57 14.10
N GLY A 173 12.08 11.44 14.02
CA GLY A 173 12.76 10.27 13.46
C GLY A 173 12.58 9.01 14.30
N PHE A 174 13.18 7.93 13.86
CA PHE A 174 13.09 6.61 14.47
C PHE A 174 14.37 6.18 15.21
N THR A 175 15.43 6.97 15.14
CA THR A 175 16.75 6.69 15.72
C THR A 175 16.76 6.54 17.25
N GLY A 176 15.73 7.02 17.94
CA GLY A 176 15.56 6.77 19.39
C GLY A 176 15.11 5.35 19.74
N LEU A 177 14.80 4.50 18.75
CA LEU A 177 14.35 3.12 18.93
C LEU A 177 15.06 2.13 18.01
N PHE A 178 15.47 2.54 16.83
CA PHE A 178 16.13 1.69 15.84
C PHE A 178 17.52 2.22 15.53
N ASP A 179 18.48 1.30 15.47
CA ASP A 179 19.90 1.59 15.25
C ASP A 179 20.24 1.70 13.77
N ALA A 180 19.49 0.95 12.93
CA ALA A 180 19.69 0.92 11.48
C ALA A 180 18.38 0.97 10.71
N TYR A 181 18.44 1.58 9.53
CA TYR A 181 17.38 1.61 8.53
C TYR A 181 17.82 0.80 7.31
N ILE A 182 16.91 -0.05 6.82
CA ILE A 182 17.10 -0.82 5.58
C ILE A 182 15.95 -0.46 4.63
N PRO A 183 16.23 0.20 3.49
CA PRO A 183 15.23 0.46 2.46
C PRO A 183 15.00 -0.78 1.60
N SER A 184 13.79 -0.92 1.06
CA SER A 184 13.52 -1.79 -0.08
C SER A 184 13.58 -1.00 -1.40
N MET A 185 13.29 -1.68 -2.51
CA MET A 185 12.95 -1.02 -3.76
C MET A 185 11.78 -0.05 -3.56
N ASN A 186 11.71 1.01 -4.37
CA ASN A 186 10.59 1.95 -4.38
C ASN A 186 9.35 1.35 -5.09
N ILE A 187 8.20 2.01 -4.98
CA ILE A 187 6.93 1.51 -5.55
C ILE A 187 7.02 1.40 -7.07
N LYS A 188 7.70 2.35 -7.74
CA LYS A 188 7.89 2.37 -9.19
C LYS A 188 8.65 1.11 -9.65
N GLU A 189 9.77 0.79 -9.01
CA GLU A 189 10.54 -0.43 -9.30
C GLU A 189 9.72 -1.72 -9.07
N PHE A 190 8.89 -1.76 -8.02
CA PHE A 190 7.99 -2.89 -7.79
C PHE A 190 6.94 -3.05 -8.90
N ILE A 191 6.42 -1.96 -9.45
CA ILE A 191 5.48 -1.96 -10.59
C ILE A 191 6.21 -2.43 -11.85
N GLU A 192 7.37 -1.86 -12.17
CA GLU A 192 8.17 -2.21 -13.34
C GLU A 192 8.58 -3.69 -13.37
N LYS A 193 8.93 -4.25 -12.20
CA LYS A 193 9.22 -5.69 -12.05
C LYS A 193 7.97 -6.57 -11.94
N GLY A 194 6.77 -6.00 -12.05
CA GLY A 194 5.51 -6.72 -12.00
C GLY A 194 5.16 -7.32 -10.64
N TRP A 195 5.76 -6.86 -9.56
CA TRP A 195 5.44 -7.28 -8.19
C TRP A 195 4.27 -6.51 -7.57
N LEU A 196 4.01 -5.29 -8.06
CA LEU A 196 2.81 -4.51 -7.79
C LEU A 196 2.03 -4.31 -9.10
N ALA A 197 0.75 -3.99 -8.99
CA ALA A 197 -0.10 -3.69 -10.12
C ALA A 197 0.21 -2.30 -10.67
N SER A 198 0.15 -2.13 -11.99
CA SER A 198 0.10 -0.81 -12.63
C SER A 198 -1.18 -0.07 -12.23
N TYR A 199 -1.19 1.25 -12.40
CA TYR A 199 -2.35 2.05 -12.04
C TYR A 199 -2.57 3.21 -13.01
N GLN A 200 -3.82 3.68 -13.02
CA GLN A 200 -4.22 4.97 -13.59
C GLN A 200 -4.64 5.87 -12.42
N TYR A 201 -4.12 7.08 -12.38
CA TYR A 201 -4.43 8.05 -11.33
C TYR A 201 -5.20 9.22 -11.92
N TYR A 202 -6.44 9.38 -11.49
CA TYR A 202 -7.29 10.50 -11.83
C TYR A 202 -7.47 11.40 -10.62
N SER A 203 -7.27 12.70 -10.77
CA SER A 203 -7.47 13.70 -9.72
C SER A 203 -8.33 14.86 -10.21
N ILE A 204 -9.01 15.52 -9.28
CA ILE A 204 -9.64 16.82 -9.56
C ILE A 204 -8.57 17.89 -9.82
N PRO A 205 -8.88 18.94 -10.60
CA PRO A 205 -7.95 20.04 -10.87
C PRO A 205 -7.42 20.67 -9.58
N ILE A 206 -6.14 21.05 -9.57
CA ILE A 206 -5.48 21.64 -8.39
C ILE A 206 -6.15 22.95 -7.94
N ASP A 207 -6.69 23.70 -8.86
CA ASP A 207 -7.41 24.97 -8.64
C ASP A 207 -8.90 24.77 -8.32
N SER A 208 -9.35 23.52 -8.13
CA SER A 208 -10.75 23.24 -7.81
C SER A 208 -11.18 23.86 -6.48
N LYS A 209 -12.45 24.27 -6.41
CA LYS A 209 -13.04 24.82 -5.18
C LYS A 209 -12.99 23.83 -4.02
N VAL A 210 -13.05 22.53 -4.29
CA VAL A 210 -12.93 21.48 -3.27
C VAL A 210 -11.58 21.53 -2.59
N ILE A 211 -10.48 21.57 -3.37
CA ILE A 211 -9.12 21.67 -2.83
C ILE A 211 -8.93 22.97 -2.06
N GLN A 212 -9.43 24.11 -2.59
CA GLN A 212 -9.36 25.39 -1.90
C GLN A 212 -10.07 25.35 -0.55
N SER A 213 -11.26 24.77 -0.48
CA SER A 213 -12.03 24.62 0.75
C SER A 213 -11.34 23.70 1.77
N ILE A 214 -10.76 22.58 1.31
CA ILE A 214 -9.96 21.68 2.18
C ILE A 214 -8.74 22.40 2.74
N ASN A 215 -8.03 23.17 1.92
CA ASN A 215 -6.84 23.90 2.35
C ASN A 215 -7.15 25.07 3.29
N ALA A 216 -8.37 25.58 3.28
CA ALA A 216 -8.84 26.60 4.23
C ALA A 216 -9.08 26.05 5.66
N ILE A 217 -9.18 24.71 5.84
CA ILE A 217 -9.38 24.08 7.15
C ILE A 217 -8.13 24.27 8.00
N LYS A 218 -8.30 24.93 9.17
CA LYS A 218 -7.23 25.16 10.16
C LYS A 218 -7.41 24.35 11.44
N GLU A 219 -8.44 23.50 11.49
CA GLU A 219 -8.72 22.66 12.65
C GLU A 219 -8.07 21.28 12.46
N TYR A 220 -7.21 20.91 13.41
CA TYR A 220 -6.46 19.65 13.40
C TYR A 220 -6.77 18.81 14.64
N ASP A 221 -6.59 17.50 14.51
CA ASP A 221 -6.61 16.59 15.64
C ASP A 221 -5.26 16.60 16.39
N PRO A 222 -5.13 15.92 17.54
CA PRO A 222 -3.88 15.87 18.30
C PRO A 222 -2.70 15.24 17.56
N GLU A 223 -2.97 14.46 16.51
CA GLU A 223 -1.94 13.86 15.64
C GLU A 223 -1.50 14.81 14.52
N GLY A 224 -2.23 15.92 14.31
CA GLY A 224 -1.97 16.94 13.31
C GLY A 224 -2.72 16.73 11.99
N ASP A 225 -3.57 15.70 11.87
CA ASP A 225 -4.47 15.51 10.72
C ASP A 225 -5.69 16.42 10.83
N PHE A 226 -6.44 16.58 9.76
CA PHE A 226 -7.67 17.36 9.77
C PHE A 226 -8.66 16.85 10.80
N ARG A 227 -9.26 17.78 11.57
CA ARG A 227 -10.33 17.44 12.49
C ARG A 227 -11.55 16.93 11.71
N ARG A 228 -12.06 15.75 12.10
CA ARG A 228 -13.15 15.08 11.39
C ARG A 228 -14.39 15.98 11.19
N LYS A 229 -14.78 16.76 12.22
CA LYS A 229 -15.93 17.65 12.13
C LYS A 229 -15.77 18.70 11.03
N ALA A 230 -14.62 19.37 10.99
CA ALA A 230 -14.32 20.37 9.96
C ALA A 230 -14.31 19.79 8.54
N LEU A 231 -13.88 18.53 8.38
CA LEU A 231 -13.97 17.84 7.09
C LEU A 231 -15.41 17.55 6.68
N ILE A 232 -16.27 17.13 7.61
CA ILE A 232 -17.69 16.83 7.32
C ILE A 232 -18.37 18.08 6.76
N ASP A 233 -18.17 19.22 7.42
CA ASP A 233 -18.79 20.49 7.02
C ASP A 233 -18.40 20.93 5.61
N VAL A 234 -17.22 20.54 5.13
CA VAL A 234 -16.71 20.90 3.79
C VAL A 234 -17.03 19.85 2.73
N ILE A 235 -16.90 18.56 3.06
CA ILE A 235 -16.88 17.47 2.07
C ILE A 235 -18.22 16.72 2.01
N ASP A 236 -18.96 16.57 3.12
CA ASP A 236 -20.20 15.78 3.14
C ASP A 236 -21.40 16.61 2.64
N THR A 237 -21.27 17.14 1.43
CA THR A 237 -22.34 17.86 0.75
C THR A 237 -22.97 17.00 -0.34
N SER A 238 -24.24 17.23 -0.67
CA SER A 238 -24.94 16.49 -1.73
C SER A 238 -24.22 16.61 -3.08
N LYS A 239 -23.66 17.78 -3.36
CA LYS A 239 -22.92 18.04 -4.59
C LYS A 239 -21.66 17.19 -4.68
N ILE A 240 -20.82 17.13 -3.61
CA ILE A 240 -19.58 16.36 -3.60
C ILE A 240 -19.89 14.85 -3.65
N ARG A 241 -20.95 14.39 -2.97
CA ARG A 241 -21.37 12.99 -3.06
C ARG A 241 -21.81 12.59 -4.47
N ALA A 242 -22.54 13.48 -5.18
CA ALA A 242 -22.89 13.26 -6.59
C ALA A 242 -21.63 13.12 -7.46
N GLN A 243 -20.64 13.98 -7.25
CA GLN A 243 -19.35 13.90 -7.97
C GLN A 243 -18.58 12.60 -7.71
N LEU A 244 -18.68 12.04 -6.48
CA LEU A 244 -18.09 10.72 -6.19
C LEU A 244 -18.74 9.63 -7.06
N PHE A 245 -20.07 9.64 -7.19
CA PHE A 245 -20.77 8.70 -8.05
C PHE A 245 -20.44 8.94 -9.52
N ASP A 246 -20.48 10.18 -9.99
CA ASP A 246 -20.22 10.52 -11.40
C ASP A 246 -18.82 10.10 -11.85
N SER A 247 -17.80 10.34 -11.02
CA SER A 247 -16.42 9.90 -11.32
C SER A 247 -16.32 8.37 -11.37
N TYR A 248 -16.95 7.65 -10.44
CA TYR A 248 -17.05 6.20 -10.49
C TYR A 248 -17.77 5.72 -11.77
N ALA A 249 -18.93 6.29 -12.07
CA ALA A 249 -19.76 5.88 -13.20
C ALA A 249 -19.05 6.06 -14.55
N LYS A 250 -18.23 7.11 -14.69
CA LYS A 250 -17.51 7.42 -15.95
C LYS A 250 -16.17 6.70 -16.09
N ILE A 251 -15.49 6.41 -14.99
CA ILE A 251 -14.10 5.95 -15.03
C ILE A 251 -13.94 4.51 -14.53
N ALA A 252 -14.72 4.09 -13.53
CA ALA A 252 -14.56 2.81 -12.86
C ALA A 252 -15.85 1.98 -12.77
N TYR A 253 -16.86 2.27 -13.59
CA TYR A 253 -18.15 1.57 -13.54
C TYR A 253 -18.00 0.05 -13.65
N GLY A 254 -18.72 -0.67 -12.79
CA GLY A 254 -18.70 -2.13 -12.75
C GLY A 254 -17.44 -2.76 -12.15
N LYS A 255 -16.48 -1.96 -11.70
CA LYS A 255 -15.25 -2.44 -11.06
C LYS A 255 -15.42 -2.62 -9.57
N LYS A 256 -14.69 -3.59 -9.02
CA LYS A 256 -14.63 -3.88 -7.59
C LYS A 256 -13.70 -2.92 -6.87
N GLY A 257 -14.19 -2.27 -5.80
CA GLY A 257 -13.34 -1.25 -5.18
C GLY A 257 -13.64 -0.86 -3.75
N ILE A 258 -12.83 0.09 -3.26
CA ILE A 258 -12.95 0.66 -1.91
C ILE A 258 -13.06 2.18 -2.02
N ILE A 259 -14.02 2.74 -1.30
CA ILE A 259 -14.17 4.19 -1.10
C ILE A 259 -13.75 4.53 0.34
N TYR A 260 -12.81 5.45 0.52
CA TYR A 260 -12.38 5.94 1.82
C TYR A 260 -13.16 7.18 2.22
N SER A 261 -14.01 7.07 3.23
CA SER A 261 -14.90 8.13 3.72
C SER A 261 -14.42 8.75 5.04
N ILE A 262 -14.99 9.91 5.40
CA ILE A 262 -14.59 10.71 6.56
C ILE A 262 -15.20 10.18 7.86
N SER A 263 -16.48 9.82 7.80
CA SER A 263 -17.29 9.47 8.95
C SER A 263 -18.34 8.42 8.59
N ARG A 264 -18.95 7.86 9.61
CA ARG A 264 -20.06 6.91 9.43
C ARG A 264 -21.23 7.52 8.65
N ALA A 265 -21.66 8.72 9.04
CA ALA A 265 -22.75 9.41 8.31
C ALA A 265 -22.38 9.64 6.85
N HIS A 266 -21.13 10.12 6.57
CA HIS A 266 -20.67 10.29 5.21
C HIS A 266 -20.63 8.96 4.43
N SER A 267 -20.25 7.84 5.07
CA SER A 267 -20.28 6.53 4.40
C SER A 267 -21.70 6.05 4.10
N GLU A 268 -22.66 6.31 4.99
CA GLU A 268 -24.08 6.01 4.79
C GLU A 268 -24.65 6.83 3.61
N HIS A 269 -24.39 8.13 3.57
CA HIS A 269 -24.81 9.01 2.47
C HIS A 269 -24.22 8.60 1.11
N ILE A 270 -22.95 8.18 1.08
CA ILE A 270 -22.32 7.64 -0.14
C ILE A 270 -23.04 6.34 -0.56
N CYS A 271 -23.29 5.42 0.37
CA CYS A 271 -24.00 4.18 0.07
C CYS A 271 -25.40 4.44 -0.48
N GLU A 272 -26.15 5.37 0.10
CA GLU A 272 -27.49 5.77 -0.38
C GLU A 272 -27.41 6.27 -1.82
N GLN A 273 -26.49 7.20 -2.12
CA GLN A 273 -26.29 7.75 -3.45
C GLN A 273 -25.98 6.66 -4.49
N PHE A 274 -25.10 5.73 -4.18
CA PHE A 274 -24.72 4.67 -5.11
C PHE A 274 -25.82 3.61 -5.27
N ARG A 275 -26.55 3.26 -4.20
CA ARG A 275 -27.70 2.33 -4.25
C ARG A 275 -28.84 2.84 -5.11
N CYS A 276 -29.09 4.17 -5.15
CA CYS A 276 -30.06 4.78 -6.07
C CYS A 276 -29.77 4.46 -7.54
N HIS A 277 -28.53 4.09 -7.85
CA HIS A 277 -28.07 3.68 -9.19
C HIS A 277 -27.82 2.17 -9.31
N ASN A 278 -28.40 1.36 -8.42
CA ASN A 278 -28.32 -0.11 -8.42
C ASN A 278 -26.88 -0.68 -8.22
N VAL A 279 -25.97 0.07 -7.59
CA VAL A 279 -24.65 -0.43 -7.24
C VAL A 279 -24.71 -1.24 -5.95
N LYS A 280 -24.09 -2.41 -5.92
CA LYS A 280 -24.00 -3.27 -4.74
C LYS A 280 -22.88 -2.76 -3.81
N ILE A 281 -23.27 -1.91 -2.87
CA ILE A 281 -22.36 -1.20 -2.00
C ILE A 281 -22.73 -1.35 -0.54
N GLU A 282 -21.74 -1.56 0.32
CA GLU A 282 -21.90 -1.65 1.77
C GLU A 282 -20.86 -0.80 2.49
N ASN A 283 -21.20 -0.31 3.69
CA ASN A 283 -20.24 0.41 4.53
C ASN A 283 -19.78 -0.41 5.72
N ILE A 284 -18.51 -0.20 6.11
CA ILE A 284 -17.91 -0.82 7.29
C ILE A 284 -17.18 0.25 8.10
N ASP A 285 -17.42 0.26 9.41
CA ASP A 285 -16.79 1.14 10.37
C ASP A 285 -16.36 0.40 11.67
N SER A 286 -15.72 1.11 12.59
CA SER A 286 -15.24 0.54 13.86
C SER A 286 -16.36 0.07 14.80
N LYS A 287 -17.60 0.50 14.60
CA LYS A 287 -18.78 0.08 15.39
C LYS A 287 -19.51 -1.10 14.74
N THR A 288 -19.20 -1.44 13.49
CA THR A 288 -19.77 -2.62 12.83
C THR A 288 -19.39 -3.87 13.63
N PRO A 289 -20.36 -4.67 14.12
CA PRO A 289 -20.08 -5.91 14.87
C PRO A 289 -19.14 -6.82 14.08
N ALA A 290 -18.25 -7.54 14.78
CA ALA A 290 -17.22 -8.37 14.14
C ALA A 290 -17.82 -9.40 13.16
N ASP A 291 -18.91 -10.06 13.55
CA ASP A 291 -19.58 -11.06 12.70
C ASP A 291 -20.19 -10.43 11.44
N CYS A 292 -20.84 -9.26 11.57
CA CYS A 292 -21.36 -8.53 10.43
C CYS A 292 -20.23 -8.08 9.50
N ARG A 293 -19.14 -7.54 10.07
CA ARG A 293 -17.94 -7.14 9.33
C ARG A 293 -17.36 -8.31 8.54
N ASN A 294 -17.19 -9.45 9.19
CA ASN A 294 -16.66 -10.66 8.53
C ASN A 294 -17.58 -11.14 7.41
N LYS A 295 -18.90 -11.16 7.62
CA LYS A 295 -19.88 -11.53 6.58
C LYS A 295 -19.77 -10.59 5.37
N THR A 296 -19.75 -9.27 5.58
CA THR A 296 -19.62 -8.26 4.52
C THR A 296 -18.29 -8.41 3.77
N ILE A 297 -17.19 -8.62 4.48
CA ILE A 297 -15.87 -8.87 3.85
C ILE A 297 -15.89 -10.14 2.99
N GLN A 298 -16.51 -11.22 3.48
CA GLN A 298 -16.61 -12.46 2.69
C GLN A 298 -17.53 -12.29 1.47
N ALA A 299 -18.66 -11.59 1.60
CA ALA A 299 -19.53 -11.27 0.49
C ALA A 299 -18.80 -10.42 -0.58
N PHE A 300 -18.02 -9.42 -0.13
CA PHE A 300 -17.17 -8.64 -1.02
C PHE A 300 -16.11 -9.51 -1.73
N LYS A 301 -15.43 -10.40 -1.01
CA LYS A 301 -14.46 -11.33 -1.62
C LYS A 301 -15.09 -12.25 -2.66
N ARG A 302 -16.34 -12.69 -2.45
CA ARG A 302 -17.07 -13.52 -3.42
C ARG A 302 -17.67 -12.74 -4.60
N GLY A 303 -17.59 -11.39 -4.60
CA GLY A 303 -18.20 -10.55 -5.65
C GLY A 303 -19.71 -10.37 -5.51
N GLU A 304 -20.29 -10.64 -4.34
CA GLU A 304 -21.70 -10.36 -4.01
C GLU A 304 -21.91 -8.87 -3.72
N ILE A 305 -20.86 -8.18 -3.30
CA ILE A 305 -20.75 -6.74 -3.09
C ILE A 305 -19.62 -6.23 -3.99
N ASP A 306 -19.89 -5.17 -4.73
CA ASP A 306 -18.94 -4.58 -5.66
C ASP A 306 -18.05 -3.51 -4.99
N ILE A 307 -18.61 -2.76 -4.03
CA ILE A 307 -17.92 -1.65 -3.38
C ILE A 307 -18.08 -1.72 -1.86
N ILE A 308 -16.98 -1.49 -1.15
CA ILE A 308 -17.01 -1.22 0.29
C ILE A 308 -16.63 0.23 0.55
N VAL A 309 -17.51 0.94 1.29
CA VAL A 309 -17.19 2.26 1.86
C VAL A 309 -16.58 2.05 3.24
N ASN A 310 -15.40 2.57 3.46
CA ASN A 310 -14.61 2.33 4.66
C ASN A 310 -14.34 3.59 5.47
N VAL A 311 -14.50 3.50 6.79
CA VAL A 311 -14.10 4.54 7.75
C VAL A 311 -12.99 3.99 8.64
N ASP A 312 -11.74 4.29 8.33
CA ASP A 312 -10.52 4.00 9.14
C ASP A 312 -10.20 2.52 9.44
N ILE A 313 -10.93 1.54 8.87
CA ILE A 313 -10.69 0.11 9.16
C ILE A 313 -9.71 -0.51 8.17
N PHE A 314 -9.87 -0.26 6.87
CA PHE A 314 -9.09 -0.91 5.82
C PHE A 314 -7.76 -0.22 5.48
N SER A 315 -7.33 0.73 6.29
CA SER A 315 -5.98 1.30 6.15
C SER A 315 -4.90 0.24 6.42
N GLU A 316 -5.16 -0.73 7.32
CA GLU A 316 -4.21 -1.76 7.70
C GLU A 316 -4.89 -3.13 7.85
N GLY A 317 -4.16 -4.24 7.62
CA GLY A 317 -4.63 -5.59 7.85
C GLY A 317 -5.65 -6.16 6.86
N PHE A 318 -6.24 -5.36 5.97
CA PHE A 318 -7.20 -5.86 4.98
C PHE A 318 -6.51 -6.44 3.75
N ASP A 319 -6.78 -7.71 3.43
CA ASP A 319 -6.22 -8.42 2.28
C ASP A 319 -7.29 -8.83 1.27
N CYS A 320 -7.32 -8.11 0.15
CA CYS A 320 -8.19 -8.35 -0.99
C CYS A 320 -7.44 -7.91 -2.26
N PRO A 321 -6.73 -8.81 -2.95
CA PRO A 321 -5.87 -8.45 -4.08
C PRO A 321 -6.64 -8.13 -5.37
N ASP A 322 -7.92 -8.47 -5.45
CA ASP A 322 -8.80 -8.26 -6.60
C ASP A 322 -9.50 -6.88 -6.63
N ILE A 323 -9.06 -5.95 -5.79
CA ILE A 323 -9.54 -4.57 -5.83
C ILE A 323 -9.05 -3.90 -7.12
N GLU A 324 -9.98 -3.43 -7.95
CA GLU A 324 -9.71 -2.81 -9.25
C GLU A 324 -9.70 -1.29 -9.19
N PHE A 325 -10.40 -0.67 -8.21
CA PHE A 325 -10.30 0.77 -7.99
C PHE A 325 -10.24 1.16 -6.51
N ILE A 326 -9.63 2.32 -6.28
CA ILE A 326 -9.61 3.01 -4.99
C ILE A 326 -10.18 4.41 -5.21
N GLN A 327 -11.15 4.81 -4.40
CA GLN A 327 -11.69 6.16 -4.43
C GLN A 327 -11.41 6.90 -3.12
N LEU A 328 -10.74 8.04 -3.23
CA LEU A 328 -10.37 8.89 -2.10
C LEU A 328 -11.45 9.97 -1.93
N ALA A 329 -12.31 9.77 -0.93
CA ALA A 329 -13.35 10.72 -0.52
C ALA A 329 -13.05 11.35 0.85
N ARG A 330 -11.84 11.11 1.38
CA ARG A 330 -11.35 11.66 2.64
C ARG A 330 -9.99 12.29 2.46
N PRO A 331 -9.87 13.61 2.56
CA PRO A 331 -8.57 14.25 2.62
C PRO A 331 -7.84 13.94 3.93
N THR A 332 -6.51 13.85 3.86
CA THR A 332 -5.64 13.66 5.02
C THR A 332 -4.34 14.45 4.87
N LYS A 333 -3.72 14.80 5.99
CA LYS A 333 -2.35 15.32 6.03
C LYS A 333 -1.31 14.22 6.27
N SER A 334 -1.76 12.98 6.48
CA SER A 334 -0.89 11.84 6.74
C SER A 334 -0.48 11.14 5.44
N LEU A 335 0.79 11.28 5.07
CA LEU A 335 1.39 10.54 3.96
C LEU A 335 1.25 9.02 4.15
N VAL A 336 1.39 8.53 5.38
CA VAL A 336 1.22 7.10 5.71
C VAL A 336 -0.18 6.63 5.34
N LYS A 337 -1.24 7.35 5.76
CA LYS A 337 -2.63 7.00 5.43
C LYS A 337 -2.84 6.98 3.92
N TYR A 338 -2.35 8.00 3.20
CA TYR A 338 -2.45 8.08 1.74
C TYR A 338 -1.81 6.87 1.06
N VAL A 339 -0.53 6.60 1.34
CA VAL A 339 0.20 5.48 0.73
C VAL A 339 -0.40 4.12 1.09
N GLN A 340 -0.90 3.96 2.31
CA GLN A 340 -1.58 2.72 2.71
C GLN A 340 -2.92 2.53 2.00
N GLN A 341 -3.72 3.58 1.84
CA GLN A 341 -5.01 3.52 1.13
C GLN A 341 -4.82 3.13 -0.34
N VAL A 342 -3.98 3.85 -1.06
CA VAL A 342 -3.72 3.54 -2.48
C VAL A 342 -3.00 2.21 -2.66
N GLY A 343 -2.11 1.86 -1.74
CA GLY A 343 -1.38 0.57 -1.74
C GLY A 343 -2.28 -0.67 -1.67
N ARG A 344 -3.53 -0.54 -1.23
CA ARG A 344 -4.51 -1.65 -1.31
C ARG A 344 -4.88 -2.00 -2.73
N GLY A 345 -5.00 -1.01 -3.61
CA GLY A 345 -5.27 -1.19 -5.03
C GLY A 345 -4.06 -1.69 -5.81
N LEU A 346 -2.85 -1.37 -5.37
CA LEU A 346 -1.62 -1.75 -6.06
C LEU A 346 -1.21 -3.22 -5.85
N ARG A 347 -1.96 -4.02 -5.11
CA ARG A 347 -1.68 -5.44 -4.95
C ARG A 347 -1.81 -6.18 -6.28
N LYS A 348 -0.80 -6.99 -6.60
CA LYS A 348 -0.78 -7.77 -7.85
C LYS A 348 -1.85 -8.86 -7.84
N ASN A 349 -2.65 -8.90 -8.89
CA ASN A 349 -3.58 -9.99 -9.19
C ASN A 349 -3.67 -10.14 -10.72
N GLY A 350 -3.00 -11.13 -11.28
CA GLY A 350 -2.91 -11.31 -12.74
C GLY A 350 -2.36 -10.05 -13.44
N THR A 351 -3.03 -9.62 -14.49
CA THR A 351 -2.70 -8.42 -15.28
C THR A 351 -3.50 -7.18 -14.88
N LYS A 352 -4.09 -7.20 -13.67
CA LYS A 352 -4.92 -6.10 -13.16
C LYS A 352 -4.18 -4.78 -13.19
N GLN A 353 -4.86 -3.73 -13.68
CA GLN A 353 -4.51 -2.34 -13.50
C GLN A 353 -5.48 -1.72 -12.48
N CYS A 354 -4.98 -0.95 -11.52
CA CYS A 354 -5.82 -0.27 -10.53
C CYS A 354 -6.18 1.14 -11.00
N ILE A 355 -7.43 1.54 -10.81
CA ILE A 355 -7.87 2.91 -11.01
C ILE A 355 -7.89 3.61 -9.65
N ILE A 356 -7.23 4.77 -9.56
CA ILE A 356 -7.27 5.63 -8.37
C ILE A 356 -8.06 6.89 -8.72
N LEU A 357 -9.18 7.10 -8.02
CA LEU A 357 -10.04 8.27 -8.16
C LEU A 357 -9.81 9.19 -6.96
N ASP A 358 -9.09 10.27 -7.18
CA ASP A 358 -8.76 11.26 -6.15
C ASP A 358 -9.73 12.45 -6.21
N ASN A 359 -10.87 12.30 -5.56
CA ASN A 359 -11.92 13.34 -5.51
C ASN A 359 -11.63 14.44 -4.47
N VAL A 360 -10.51 14.39 -3.76
CA VAL A 360 -10.16 15.32 -2.68
C VAL A 360 -8.78 15.96 -2.87
N GLY A 361 -8.15 15.72 -4.03
CA GLY A 361 -6.90 16.39 -4.41
C GLY A 361 -5.67 15.97 -3.60
N MET A 362 -5.57 14.69 -3.21
CA MET A 362 -4.41 14.17 -2.50
C MET A 362 -3.12 14.27 -3.34
N TYR A 363 -3.25 14.21 -4.68
CA TYR A 363 -2.15 14.43 -5.60
C TYR A 363 -1.47 15.80 -5.40
N SER A 364 -2.26 16.86 -5.21
CA SER A 364 -1.71 18.20 -4.97
C SER A 364 -0.84 18.29 -3.72
N ARG A 365 -1.10 17.42 -2.73
CA ARG A 365 -0.41 17.40 -1.43
C ARG A 365 0.77 16.43 -1.38
N PHE A 366 0.58 15.22 -1.89
CA PHE A 366 1.54 14.12 -1.72
C PHE A 366 2.17 13.63 -3.02
N GLY A 367 1.70 14.11 -4.18
CA GLY A 367 2.11 13.57 -5.46
C GLY A 367 1.58 12.16 -5.70
N LEU A 368 2.22 11.45 -6.62
CA LEU A 368 1.85 10.09 -7.00
C LEU A 368 2.27 9.06 -5.95
N PRO A 369 1.60 7.88 -5.89
CA PRO A 369 1.98 6.81 -4.97
C PRO A 369 3.42 6.32 -5.15
N ASP A 370 3.91 6.28 -6.38
CA ASP A 370 5.22 5.79 -6.79
C ASP A 370 6.29 6.89 -6.90
N GLU A 371 5.94 8.11 -6.48
CA GLU A 371 6.91 9.21 -6.40
C GLU A 371 8.03 8.85 -5.43
N GLU A 372 9.26 9.14 -5.83
CA GLU A 372 10.44 8.89 -5.04
C GLU A 372 10.42 9.75 -3.76
N ARG A 373 10.65 9.11 -2.64
CA ARG A 373 10.64 9.75 -1.32
C ARG A 373 11.90 9.37 -0.56
N ASP A 374 12.53 10.37 0.03
CA ASP A 374 13.70 10.17 0.89
C ASP A 374 13.28 9.62 2.27
N TRP A 375 12.93 8.32 2.29
CA TRP A 375 12.54 7.63 3.51
C TRP A 375 13.66 7.57 4.56
N GLU A 376 14.91 7.61 4.12
CA GLU A 376 16.07 7.62 5.02
C GLU A 376 16.15 8.91 5.82
N SER A 377 15.94 10.05 5.20
CA SER A 377 15.87 11.32 5.91
C SER A 377 14.71 11.38 6.91
N TYR A 378 13.56 10.83 6.59
CA TYR A 378 12.46 10.70 7.55
C TYR A 378 12.82 9.77 8.72
N PHE A 379 13.57 8.70 8.47
CA PHE A 379 14.08 7.84 9.55
C PHE A 379 14.96 8.61 10.52
N TYR A 380 15.84 9.50 10.03
CA TYR A 380 16.70 10.33 10.85
C TYR A 380 15.98 11.55 11.47
N GLY A 381 14.72 11.82 11.12
CA GLY A 381 14.00 13.00 11.59
C GLY A 381 14.56 14.30 11.02
N ARG A 382 15.23 14.23 9.86
CA ARG A 382 15.68 15.42 9.14
C ARG A 382 14.48 16.03 8.43
N GLU A 383 14.36 17.35 8.46
CA GLU A 383 13.40 18.06 7.62
C GLU A 383 13.87 18.01 6.16
N CYS A 384 13.70 16.86 5.53
CA CYS A 384 13.78 16.74 4.08
C CYS A 384 12.44 17.14 3.51
N ASP A 385 12.46 18.10 2.60
CA ASP A 385 11.29 18.62 1.91
C ASP A 385 10.40 19.60 2.70
N ALA A 386 11.00 20.43 3.53
CA ALA A 386 10.35 21.68 3.94
C ALA A 386 9.79 22.46 2.72
N LYS A 387 10.35 22.24 1.51
CA LYS A 387 9.83 22.81 0.26
C LYS A 387 8.58 22.13 -0.26
N LEU A 388 8.41 20.81 -0.08
CA LEU A 388 7.17 20.08 -0.41
C LEU A 388 6.13 20.18 0.70
N GLN A 389 6.56 20.31 1.97
CA GLN A 389 5.65 20.42 3.12
C GLN A 389 5.29 21.87 3.49
N SER A 390 6.17 22.85 3.33
CA SER A 390 5.89 24.25 3.68
C SER A 390 5.20 25.02 2.56
N SER A 391 5.36 24.63 1.31
CA SER A 391 4.50 25.06 0.22
C SER A 391 3.29 24.14 0.00
N GLY A 392 3.29 22.95 0.56
CA GLY A 392 2.20 21.96 0.76
C GLY A 392 1.25 21.69 -0.40
N ILE A 393 1.39 22.37 -1.51
CA ILE A 393 0.45 22.33 -2.63
C ILE A 393 1.24 22.54 -3.90
N ARG A 394 1.19 21.59 -4.82
CA ARG A 394 1.66 21.80 -6.19
C ARG A 394 0.87 22.95 -6.80
N GLN A 395 1.54 24.01 -7.20
CA GLN A 395 0.88 25.21 -7.75
C GLN A 395 0.59 25.09 -9.25
N LYS A 396 1.26 24.15 -9.93
CA LYS A 396 1.03 23.87 -11.36
C LYS A 396 0.86 22.37 -11.55
N GLN A 397 -0.17 22.02 -12.27
CA GLN A 397 -0.38 20.69 -12.81
C GLN A 397 0.34 20.66 -14.17
N ASP A 398 1.21 19.67 -14.38
CA ASP A 398 1.70 19.41 -15.72
C ASP A 398 0.49 19.16 -16.62
N THR A 399 0.51 19.73 -17.82
CA THR A 399 -0.61 19.64 -18.77
C THR A 399 -0.80 18.19 -19.20
N TYR A 400 -1.85 17.56 -18.67
CA TYR A 400 -2.28 16.24 -19.11
C TYR A 400 -3.40 16.37 -20.14
N ASP A 401 -3.24 15.68 -21.25
CA ASP A 401 -4.16 15.80 -22.40
C ASP A 401 -5.50 15.06 -22.19
N VAL A 402 -5.61 14.23 -21.15
CA VAL A 402 -6.81 13.41 -20.93
C VAL A 402 -7.63 13.98 -19.78
N LYS A 403 -8.69 14.68 -20.12
CA LYS A 403 -9.70 15.17 -19.20
C LYS A 403 -10.96 14.32 -19.33
N VAL A 404 -11.56 13.95 -18.21
CA VAL A 404 -12.85 13.26 -18.14
C VAL A 404 -13.85 14.22 -17.53
N ASP A 405 -14.82 14.65 -18.33
CA ASP A 405 -15.91 15.52 -17.88
C ASP A 405 -16.87 14.72 -17.00
N ILE A 406 -17.02 15.09 -15.73
CA ILE A 406 -17.84 14.37 -14.76
C ILE A 406 -19.26 14.88 -14.73
N CYS A 407 -19.46 16.19 -14.89
CA CYS A 407 -20.77 16.85 -14.83
C CYS A 407 -20.88 17.90 -15.94
N GLU A 408 -21.48 17.58 -17.06
CA GLU A 408 -21.85 18.49 -18.17
C GLU A 408 -21.13 19.87 -18.17
N GLY A 409 -19.79 19.86 -18.33
CA GLY A 409 -18.96 21.08 -18.42
C GLY A 409 -18.70 21.81 -17.10
N LYS A 410 -19.01 21.24 -15.92
CA LYS A 410 -18.84 21.94 -14.62
C LYS A 410 -17.69 21.41 -13.77
N GLU A 411 -17.30 20.14 -13.91
CA GLU A 411 -16.23 19.54 -13.15
C GLU A 411 -15.55 18.42 -13.93
N GLU A 412 -14.23 18.39 -13.85
CA GLU A 412 -13.38 17.46 -14.61
C GLU A 412 -12.54 16.61 -13.65
N MET A 413 -12.30 15.34 -14.00
CA MET A 413 -11.16 14.60 -13.49
C MET A 413 -10.07 14.52 -14.55
N ILE A 414 -8.84 14.69 -14.13
CA ILE A 414 -7.68 14.72 -15.00
C ILE A 414 -6.87 13.45 -14.77
N LEU A 415 -6.57 12.73 -15.83
CA LEU A 415 -5.62 11.62 -15.78
C LEU A 415 -4.22 12.17 -15.52
N ILE A 416 -3.70 11.96 -14.31
CA ILE A 416 -2.38 12.42 -13.89
C ILE A 416 -1.31 11.43 -14.35
N GLN A 417 -1.56 10.13 -14.20
CA GLN A 417 -0.59 9.08 -14.47
C GLN A 417 -1.29 7.83 -14.99
N ASP A 418 -0.67 7.24 -16.01
CA ASP A 418 -0.97 5.90 -16.48
C ASP A 418 0.33 5.09 -16.55
N THR A 419 0.64 4.32 -15.51
CA THR A 419 1.91 3.58 -15.40
C THR A 419 2.04 2.48 -16.44
N PHE A 420 0.94 2.02 -17.02
CA PHE A 420 0.97 1.07 -18.12
C PHE A 420 1.53 1.69 -19.39
N ASN A 421 1.05 2.86 -19.75
CA ASN A 421 1.53 3.58 -20.96
C ASN A 421 2.93 4.17 -20.75
N THR A 422 3.30 4.52 -19.51
CA THR A 422 4.65 4.99 -19.18
C THR A 422 5.68 3.85 -19.25
N ALA A 423 5.34 2.65 -18.78
CA ALA A 423 6.21 1.47 -18.94
C ALA A 423 6.47 1.15 -20.40
N LEU A 424 5.49 1.37 -21.27
CA LEU A 424 5.65 1.23 -22.71
C LEU A 424 6.70 2.22 -23.27
N SER A 425 6.64 3.49 -22.84
CA SER A 425 7.58 4.52 -23.31
C SER A 425 9.01 4.31 -22.79
N LEU A 426 9.17 3.73 -21.59
CA LEU A 426 10.48 3.43 -21.00
C LEU A 426 11.09 2.13 -21.54
N SER A 427 10.25 1.12 -21.80
CA SER A 427 10.71 -0.14 -22.41
C SER A 427 11.24 0.03 -23.82
N THR A 428 10.87 1.11 -24.47
CA THR A 428 11.30 1.45 -25.83
C THR A 428 12.67 2.14 -25.90
N THR A 429 13.21 2.62 -24.80
CA THR A 429 14.54 3.26 -24.75
C THR A 429 15.69 2.29 -24.38
N GLU A 430 15.37 1.11 -23.83
CA GLU A 430 16.39 0.16 -23.31
C GLU A 430 16.26 -1.26 -23.85
N THR A 431 15.45 -1.56 -24.87
CA THR A 431 15.08 -2.93 -25.16
C THR A 431 15.95 -3.66 -26.16
N SER A 432 16.33 -4.84 -25.75
CA SER A 432 16.48 -6.00 -26.65
C SER A 432 15.12 -6.29 -27.34
N GLU A 433 15.17 -6.57 -28.63
CA GLU A 433 14.02 -6.85 -29.52
C GLU A 433 12.98 -7.83 -28.95
N GLY A 434 13.36 -8.83 -28.18
CA GLY A 434 12.48 -9.82 -27.58
C GLY A 434 11.42 -9.30 -26.59
N ARG A 435 11.61 -8.17 -25.90
CA ARG A 435 10.62 -7.60 -24.99
C ARG A 435 9.45 -6.92 -25.69
N ILE A 436 9.69 -6.40 -26.89
CA ILE A 436 8.65 -5.77 -27.72
C ILE A 436 7.77 -6.87 -28.34
N GLU A 437 8.38 -7.97 -28.78
CA GLU A 437 7.68 -9.15 -29.32
C GLU A 437 6.72 -9.74 -28.27
N ASP A 438 7.19 -9.97 -27.04
CA ASP A 438 6.37 -10.45 -25.93
C ASP A 438 5.21 -9.50 -25.63
N PHE A 439 5.47 -8.19 -25.62
CA PHE A 439 4.46 -7.18 -25.38
C PHE A 439 3.40 -7.15 -26.48
N LEU A 440 3.81 -7.14 -27.75
CA LEU A 440 2.90 -7.06 -28.89
C LEU A 440 2.05 -8.34 -29.02
N SER A 441 2.62 -9.51 -28.78
CA SER A 441 1.90 -10.78 -28.82
C SER A 441 0.91 -10.93 -27.64
N GLU A 442 1.30 -10.53 -26.44
CA GLU A 442 0.51 -10.75 -25.23
C GLU A 442 -0.57 -9.68 -24.98
N LYS A 443 -0.30 -8.42 -25.33
CA LYS A 443 -1.16 -7.28 -24.97
C LYS A 443 -1.94 -6.66 -26.12
N VAL A 444 -1.46 -6.78 -27.34
CA VAL A 444 -2.01 -6.08 -28.50
C VAL A 444 -2.63 -7.03 -29.52
N GLY A 445 -2.45 -8.33 -29.35
CA GLY A 445 -2.97 -9.36 -30.26
C GLY A 445 -2.29 -9.33 -31.63
N HIS A 446 -1.09 -8.77 -31.72
CA HIS A 446 -0.24 -8.84 -32.90
C HIS A 446 0.76 -9.99 -32.73
N THR A 447 1.00 -10.72 -33.79
CA THR A 447 1.98 -11.78 -33.84
C THR A 447 3.15 -11.32 -34.69
N ILE A 448 4.35 -11.43 -34.14
CA ILE A 448 5.59 -11.22 -34.89
C ILE A 448 6.11 -12.57 -35.35
N ILE A 449 6.20 -12.78 -36.65
CA ILE A 449 6.73 -14.00 -37.25
C ILE A 449 7.95 -13.61 -38.09
N ASN A 450 9.08 -14.21 -37.80
CA ASN A 450 10.36 -13.96 -38.51
C ASN A 450 10.71 -12.44 -38.59
N ASN A 451 10.57 -11.72 -37.49
CA ASN A 451 10.79 -10.28 -37.38
C ASN A 451 9.83 -9.39 -38.20
N CYS A 452 8.70 -9.93 -38.65
CA CYS A 452 7.67 -9.17 -39.36
C CYS A 452 6.39 -9.06 -38.53
N ILE A 453 5.80 -7.87 -38.46
CA ILE A 453 4.50 -7.64 -37.81
C ILE A 453 3.40 -8.09 -38.75
N VAL A 454 2.57 -9.07 -38.33
CA VAL A 454 1.53 -9.69 -39.17
C VAL A 454 0.20 -8.90 -39.13
N SER A 455 0.07 -7.88 -38.30
CA SER A 455 -1.14 -7.07 -38.24
C SER A 455 -0.82 -5.57 -38.13
N SER A 456 -1.40 -4.79 -39.02
CA SER A 456 -1.27 -3.31 -39.07
C SER A 456 -2.44 -2.58 -38.44
N LYS A 457 -3.21 -3.20 -37.53
CA LYS A 457 -4.35 -2.54 -36.88
C LYS A 457 -3.86 -1.54 -35.83
N PRO A 458 -4.51 -0.36 -35.70
CA PRO A 458 -4.23 0.56 -34.62
C PRO A 458 -4.38 -0.15 -33.26
N PHE A 459 -3.44 0.07 -32.37
CA PHE A 459 -3.48 -0.48 -31.02
C PHE A 459 -3.50 0.63 -29.96
N CYS A 460 -3.84 0.28 -28.73
CA CYS A 460 -3.96 1.22 -27.62
C CYS A 460 -4.95 2.37 -27.90
N SER A 461 -6.20 2.06 -28.11
CA SER A 461 -7.28 3.04 -28.23
C SER A 461 -7.04 4.14 -29.29
N GLY A 462 -6.34 3.84 -30.39
CA GLY A 462 -6.08 4.78 -31.48
C GLY A 462 -4.98 5.82 -31.21
N LYS A 463 -4.22 5.67 -30.13
CA LYS A 463 -3.09 6.58 -29.85
C LYS A 463 -1.85 6.29 -30.67
N TYR A 464 -1.67 5.06 -31.11
CA TYR A 464 -0.51 4.60 -31.87
C TYR A 464 -0.95 3.77 -33.05
N ILE A 465 -0.18 3.85 -34.12
CA ILE A 465 -0.30 2.99 -35.31
C ILE A 465 1.06 2.39 -35.63
N ILE A 466 1.06 1.27 -36.33
CA ILE A 466 2.28 0.66 -36.85
C ILE A 466 2.34 1.03 -38.34
N GLU A 467 3.43 1.65 -38.75
CA GLU A 467 3.73 2.00 -40.16
C GLU A 467 4.91 1.19 -40.67
N GLU A 468 4.77 0.65 -41.86
CA GLU A 468 5.84 -0.05 -42.58
C GLU A 468 6.51 0.95 -43.54
N GLU A 469 7.83 1.04 -43.43
CA GLU A 469 8.67 1.83 -44.35
C GLU A 469 9.81 0.99 -44.91
N GLN A 470 10.51 1.49 -45.93
CA GLN A 470 11.58 0.76 -46.62
C GLN A 470 12.74 0.27 -45.69
N ASN A 471 12.83 0.83 -44.50
CA ASN A 471 13.90 0.51 -43.54
C ASN A 471 13.40 -0.23 -42.28
N GLY A 472 12.14 -0.68 -42.23
CA GLY A 472 11.57 -1.43 -41.12
C GLY A 472 10.20 -0.95 -40.65
N PHE A 473 9.75 -1.49 -39.54
CA PHE A 473 8.45 -1.15 -38.94
C PHE A 473 8.62 -0.11 -37.83
N TYR A 474 7.72 0.87 -37.83
CA TYR A 474 7.72 1.97 -36.88
C TYR A 474 6.42 2.00 -36.07
N ILE A 475 6.51 2.27 -34.78
CA ILE A 475 5.38 2.67 -33.97
C ILE A 475 5.26 4.21 -34.02
N VAL A 476 4.10 4.70 -34.41
CA VAL A 476 3.87 6.14 -34.59
C VAL A 476 2.79 6.59 -33.61
N ASN A 477 3.09 7.59 -32.81
CA ASN A 477 2.07 8.25 -32.01
C ASN A 477 1.21 9.15 -32.89
N VAL A 478 -0.08 8.86 -33.01
CA VAL A 478 -1.01 9.52 -33.91
C VAL A 478 -1.11 11.04 -33.70
N ARG A 479 -0.98 11.48 -32.42
CA ARG A 479 -1.07 12.90 -32.09
C ARG A 479 0.23 13.68 -32.27
N SER A 480 1.32 13.12 -31.71
CA SER A 480 2.61 13.84 -31.70
C SER A 480 3.46 13.57 -32.93
N GLN A 481 3.07 12.63 -33.80
CA GLN A 481 3.81 12.17 -34.98
C GLN A 481 5.25 11.68 -34.63
N LYS A 482 5.54 11.45 -33.38
CA LYS A 482 6.83 10.86 -32.98
C LYS A 482 6.86 9.40 -33.38
N ARG A 483 7.96 9.00 -33.99
CA ARG A 483 8.21 7.67 -34.54
C ARG A 483 9.29 6.96 -33.74
N MET A 484 9.15 5.67 -33.65
CA MET A 484 10.16 4.80 -33.07
C MET A 484 10.26 3.50 -33.86
N LEU A 485 11.48 3.14 -34.21
CA LEU A 485 11.76 1.91 -34.95
C LEU A 485 11.44 0.71 -34.06
N LEU A 486 10.57 -0.18 -34.53
CA LEU A 486 10.24 -1.44 -33.86
C LEU A 486 11.14 -2.57 -34.31
N VAL A 487 11.30 -2.71 -35.63
CA VAL A 487 12.11 -3.77 -36.24
C VAL A 487 12.84 -3.16 -37.43
N LYS A 488 14.12 -3.48 -37.57
CA LYS A 488 14.93 -3.11 -38.72
C LYS A 488 14.99 -4.33 -39.65
N GLU A 489 14.71 -4.14 -40.95
CA GLU A 489 14.94 -5.15 -41.97
C GLU A 489 16.41 -5.54 -42.08
#